data_b63e71615f1f88028ebca27876186fcd
#
_entry.id   b63e71615f1f88028ebca27876186fcd
#
_cell.length_a   1.000
_cell.length_b   1.000
_cell.length_c   1.000
_cell.angle_alpha   90.00
_cell.angle_beta   90.00
_cell.angle_gamma   90.00
#
_symmetry.space_group_name_H-M   'P 1'
#
loop_
_entity.id
_entity.type
_entity.pdbx_description
1 polymer ?
#
loop_
_entity_poly.entity_id
_entity_poly.type
_entity_poly.pdbx_seq_one_letter_code
_entity_poly.pdbx_strand_id
1 'polypeptide(L)'
;MLTLHHLETSRSQRILWLLEELKVPYELKIYQRDAKTRLAPPELKAIHPLGKSPVITDGEITVAESGAILEYLVETYGHLGKKELANLTPAAGTEAHRQCRFWMHYAEGSLMNWMVMKLVFMTIPTQPMPFFVKPIARIICQQVQNKLVDPN
;
A
#
# COMPACT_ATOMS: atom_id res chain seq x y z
N MET A 1 12.85 18.20 5.59
CA MET A 1 13.44 17.23 4.63
C MET A 1 12.47 16.05 4.55
N LEU A 2 12.10 15.66 3.36
CA LEU A 2 11.16 14.56 3.13
C LEU A 2 11.80 13.22 3.47
N THR A 3 11.15 12.41 4.31
CA THR A 3 11.60 11.06 4.69
C THR A 3 10.50 10.05 4.37
N LEU A 4 10.84 9.01 3.62
CA LEU A 4 9.95 7.84 3.43
C LEU A 4 10.28 6.76 4.46
N HIS A 5 9.31 6.43 5.31
CA HIS A 5 9.39 5.31 6.25
C HIS A 5 8.93 4.02 5.56
N HIS A 6 9.89 3.33 4.96
CA HIS A 6 9.67 2.11 4.17
C HIS A 6 9.70 0.86 5.06
N LEU A 7 8.63 0.09 5.03
CA LEU A 7 8.60 -1.25 5.63
C LEU A 7 8.75 -2.31 4.53
N GLU A 8 9.59 -3.30 4.75
CA GLU A 8 9.74 -4.41 3.79
C GLU A 8 8.40 -5.10 3.49
N THR A 9 8.20 -5.54 2.27
CA THR A 9 6.97 -6.22 1.82
C THR A 9 5.71 -5.42 2.18
N SER A 10 5.71 -4.14 1.83
CA SER A 10 4.58 -3.24 2.06
C SER A 10 4.27 -2.37 0.85
N ARG A 11 3.17 -1.62 0.94
CA ARG A 11 2.73 -0.71 -0.12
C ARG A 11 3.61 0.54 -0.28
N SER A 12 4.59 0.77 0.61
CA SER A 12 5.53 1.88 0.51
C SER A 12 6.37 1.87 -0.77
N GLN A 13 6.49 0.73 -1.43
CA GLN A 13 7.16 0.61 -2.73
C GLN A 13 6.54 1.51 -3.80
N ARG A 14 5.23 1.79 -3.74
CA ARG A 14 4.54 2.70 -4.67
C ARG A 14 4.97 4.14 -4.45
N ILE A 15 5.18 4.51 -3.20
CA ILE A 15 5.65 5.84 -2.82
C ILE A 15 7.09 6.03 -3.25
N LEU A 16 7.93 5.01 -3.02
CA LEU A 16 9.31 5.01 -3.50
C LEU A 16 9.37 5.22 -5.01
N TRP A 17 8.56 4.47 -5.78
CA TRP A 17 8.49 4.64 -7.22
C TRP A 17 8.09 6.06 -7.63
N LEU A 18 7.06 6.65 -7.01
CA LEU A 18 6.65 8.01 -7.32
C LEU A 18 7.74 9.05 -7.00
N LEU A 19 8.44 8.90 -5.88
CA LEU A 19 9.55 9.79 -5.51
C LEU A 19 10.69 9.75 -6.55
N GLU A 20 11.03 8.56 -7.05
CA GLU A 20 12.02 8.40 -8.11
C GLU A 20 11.55 9.02 -9.44
N GLU A 21 10.28 8.85 -9.81
CA GLU A 21 9.72 9.49 -11.02
C GLU A 21 9.69 11.01 -10.91
N LEU A 22 9.32 11.54 -9.76
CA LEU A 22 9.28 12.98 -9.49
C LEU A 22 10.69 13.57 -9.30
N LYS A 23 11.73 12.74 -9.11
CA LYS A 23 13.10 13.14 -8.78
C LYS A 23 13.17 14.03 -7.53
N VAL A 24 12.31 13.78 -6.56
CA VAL A 24 12.31 14.49 -5.28
C VAL A 24 13.46 13.98 -4.42
N PRO A 25 14.30 14.86 -3.87
CA PRO A 25 15.28 14.47 -2.86
C PRO A 25 14.58 14.00 -1.59
N TYR A 26 14.90 12.80 -1.12
CA TYR A 26 14.30 12.24 0.09
C TYR A 26 15.29 11.37 0.86
N GLU A 27 15.02 11.17 2.14
CA GLU A 27 15.67 10.17 2.98
C GLU A 27 14.83 8.89 2.99
N LEU A 28 15.49 7.73 2.83
CA LEU A 28 14.84 6.42 2.93
C LEU A 28 15.17 5.77 4.27
N LYS A 29 14.17 5.65 5.15
CA LYS A 29 14.30 4.93 6.42
C LYS A 29 13.64 3.56 6.31
N ILE A 30 14.47 2.51 6.33
CA ILE A 30 14.02 1.14 6.12
C ILE A 30 13.70 0.48 7.47
N TYR A 31 12.53 -0.16 7.54
CA TYR A 31 12.08 -0.97 8.67
C TYR A 31 11.90 -2.41 8.24
N GLN A 32 12.27 -3.33 9.12
CA GLN A 32 12.07 -4.76 8.92
C GLN A 32 10.90 -5.25 9.75
N ARG A 33 10.21 -6.27 9.26
CA ARG A 33 9.16 -6.93 10.02
C ARG A 33 9.77 -7.82 11.08
N ASP A 34 9.10 -7.95 12.22
CA ASP A 34 9.44 -8.95 13.21
C ASP A 34 9.51 -10.35 12.58
N ALA A 35 10.60 -11.05 12.78
CA ALA A 35 10.87 -12.32 12.10
C ALA A 35 9.86 -13.42 12.44
N LYS A 36 9.25 -13.37 13.64
CA LYS A 36 8.31 -14.40 14.12
C LYS A 36 6.86 -14.01 13.83
N THR A 37 6.48 -12.80 14.19
CA THR A 37 5.09 -12.34 14.09
C THR A 37 4.74 -11.73 12.73
N ARG A 38 5.76 -11.34 11.95
CA ARG A 38 5.64 -10.62 10.68
C ARG A 38 4.94 -9.25 10.81
N LEU A 39 4.76 -8.77 12.03
CA LEU A 39 4.19 -7.45 12.29
C LEU A 39 5.21 -6.33 12.02
N ALA A 40 4.68 -5.12 11.82
CA ALA A 40 5.49 -3.92 11.75
C ALA A 40 6.14 -3.65 13.11
N PRO A 41 7.39 -3.12 13.12
CA PRO A 41 8.07 -2.81 14.37
C PRO A 41 7.41 -1.63 15.11
N PRO A 42 7.53 -1.56 16.45
CA PRO A 42 6.86 -0.54 17.27
C PRO A 42 7.32 0.89 16.96
N GLU A 43 8.49 1.07 16.38
CA GLU A 43 9.04 2.38 15.99
C GLU A 43 8.14 3.11 14.99
N LEU A 44 7.42 2.38 14.13
CA LEU A 44 6.45 2.99 13.21
C LEU A 44 5.26 3.63 13.93
N LYS A 45 4.90 3.15 15.13
CA LYS A 45 3.86 3.79 15.96
C LYS A 45 4.32 5.12 16.54
N ALA A 46 5.62 5.31 16.74
CA ALA A 46 6.16 6.60 17.16
C ALA A 46 6.09 7.66 16.05
N ILE A 47 6.07 7.24 14.78
CA ILE A 47 5.91 8.14 13.62
C ILE A 47 4.44 8.47 13.39
N HIS A 48 3.56 7.45 13.40
CA HIS A 48 2.13 7.63 13.19
C HIS A 48 1.32 6.59 13.99
N PRO A 49 0.22 6.95 14.66
CA PRO A 49 -0.54 6.05 15.55
C PRO A 49 -0.98 4.73 14.91
N LEU A 50 -1.23 4.70 13.61
CA LEU A 50 -1.57 3.46 12.88
C LEU A 50 -0.45 2.42 12.93
N GLY A 51 0.82 2.82 13.12
CA GLY A 51 1.96 1.90 13.16
C GLY A 51 2.12 1.10 11.87
N LYS A 52 1.76 1.68 10.72
CA LYS A 52 1.77 1.03 9.40
C LYS A 52 2.67 1.82 8.43
N SER A 53 3.01 1.20 7.32
CA SER A 53 3.71 1.80 6.19
C SER A 53 2.86 1.60 4.91
N PRO A 54 2.86 2.57 3.97
CA PRO A 54 3.70 3.77 3.93
C PRO A 54 3.28 4.86 4.93
N VAL A 55 4.27 5.59 5.37
CA VAL A 55 4.13 6.89 6.03
C VAL A 55 5.32 7.76 5.61
N ILE A 56 5.08 9.04 5.40
CA ILE A 56 6.13 10.03 5.13
C ILE A 56 6.13 11.10 6.22
N THR A 57 7.30 11.69 6.45
CA THR A 57 7.44 12.93 7.21
C THR A 57 8.10 13.97 6.34
N ASP A 58 7.60 15.21 6.37
CA ASP A 58 8.13 16.32 5.60
C ASP A 58 8.12 17.60 6.47
N GLY A 59 9.26 17.90 7.06
CA GLY A 59 9.32 18.88 8.15
C GLY A 59 8.43 18.44 9.32
N GLU A 60 7.43 19.24 9.63
CA GLU A 60 6.45 18.96 10.69
C GLU A 60 5.22 18.16 10.20
N ILE A 61 5.11 17.96 8.90
CA ILE A 61 3.98 17.25 8.28
C ILE A 61 4.24 15.76 8.35
N THR A 62 3.24 14.99 8.81
CA THR A 62 3.24 13.52 8.74
C THR A 62 2.01 13.07 7.98
N VAL A 63 2.22 12.30 6.90
CA VAL A 63 1.13 11.77 6.08
C VAL A 63 1.21 10.24 6.05
N ALA A 64 0.10 9.60 6.35
CA ALA A 64 -0.10 8.15 6.21
C ALA A 64 -1.18 7.87 5.16
N GLU A 65 -1.35 6.60 4.78
CA GLU A 65 -2.20 6.08 3.71
C GLU A 65 -1.64 6.35 2.31
N SER A 66 -1.59 5.28 1.50
CA SER A 66 -0.95 5.33 0.17
C SER A 66 -1.57 6.40 -0.72
N GLY A 67 -2.90 6.48 -0.78
CA GLY A 67 -3.60 7.48 -1.61
C GLY A 67 -3.29 8.91 -1.19
N ALA A 68 -3.40 9.21 0.11
CA ALA A 68 -3.14 10.54 0.65
C ALA A 68 -1.68 10.97 0.42
N ILE A 69 -0.73 10.03 0.57
CA ILE A 69 0.68 10.30 0.30
C ILE A 69 0.92 10.60 -1.18
N LEU A 70 0.31 9.82 -2.09
CA LEU A 70 0.44 10.05 -3.53
C LEU A 70 -0.12 11.43 -3.92
N GLU A 71 -1.30 11.79 -3.43
CA GLU A 71 -1.89 13.12 -3.66
C GLU A 71 -0.97 14.22 -3.11
N TYR A 72 -0.54 14.12 -1.85
CA TYR A 72 0.38 15.10 -1.24
C TYR A 72 1.66 15.30 -2.05
N LEU A 73 2.30 14.21 -2.49
CA LEU A 73 3.55 14.29 -3.24
C LEU A 73 3.35 14.93 -4.62
N VAL A 74 2.26 14.61 -5.31
CA VAL A 74 1.97 15.21 -6.62
C VAL A 74 1.60 16.69 -6.49
N GLU A 75 0.81 17.06 -5.50
CA GLU A 75 0.44 18.45 -5.24
C GLU A 75 1.64 19.31 -4.85
N THR A 76 2.49 18.77 -3.97
CA THR A 76 3.63 19.53 -3.41
C THR A 76 4.83 19.54 -4.35
N TYR A 77 5.14 18.40 -4.96
CA TYR A 77 6.40 18.17 -5.70
C TYR A 77 6.23 17.85 -7.18
N GLY A 78 5.01 17.75 -7.68
CA GLY A 78 4.73 17.39 -9.08
C GLY A 78 5.41 18.32 -10.10
N HIS A 79 5.67 19.57 -9.73
CA HIS A 79 6.37 20.53 -10.57
C HIS A 79 7.88 20.22 -10.77
N LEU A 80 8.47 19.38 -9.90
CA LEU A 80 9.90 19.00 -9.99
C LEU A 80 10.13 17.85 -10.97
N GLY A 81 9.12 17.06 -11.28
CA GLY A 81 9.19 15.92 -12.17
C GLY A 81 9.45 16.32 -13.63
N LYS A 82 9.57 15.30 -14.49
CA LYS A 82 9.61 15.53 -15.94
C LYS A 82 8.33 16.25 -16.38
N LYS A 83 8.42 17.04 -17.47
CA LYS A 83 7.27 17.80 -18.00
C LYS A 83 6.03 16.92 -18.27
N GLU A 84 6.26 15.67 -18.67
CA GLU A 84 5.22 14.67 -18.87
C GLU A 84 4.54 14.24 -17.55
N LEU A 85 5.26 14.34 -16.43
CA LEU A 85 4.78 14.00 -15.08
C LEU A 85 4.19 15.21 -14.33
N ALA A 86 4.37 16.43 -14.85
CA ALA A 86 3.81 17.64 -14.25
C ALA A 86 2.26 17.64 -14.20
N ASN A 87 1.62 16.73 -14.94
CA ASN A 87 0.16 16.57 -15.02
C ASN A 87 -0.31 15.19 -14.54
N LEU A 88 0.33 14.62 -13.50
CA LEU A 88 -0.13 13.36 -12.92
C LEU A 88 -1.56 13.45 -12.36
N THR A 89 -2.02 14.67 -12.02
CA THR A 89 -3.41 14.91 -11.65
C THR A 89 -4.11 15.69 -12.78
N PRO A 90 -5.01 15.07 -13.54
CA PRO A 90 -5.77 15.76 -14.59
C PRO A 90 -6.63 16.90 -14.02
N ALA A 91 -6.92 17.90 -14.85
CA ALA A 91 -7.71 19.07 -14.45
C ALA A 91 -9.07 18.68 -13.87
N ALA A 92 -9.46 19.32 -12.78
CA ALA A 92 -10.74 19.10 -12.13
C ALA A 92 -11.92 19.29 -13.10
N GLY A 93 -12.95 18.48 -12.94
CA GLY A 93 -14.15 18.50 -13.80
C GLY A 93 -14.03 17.72 -15.11
N THR A 94 -12.83 17.27 -15.49
CA THR A 94 -12.63 16.44 -16.69
C THR A 94 -12.93 14.96 -16.44
N GLU A 95 -13.20 14.20 -17.52
CA GLU A 95 -13.34 12.73 -17.44
C GLU A 95 -12.05 12.08 -16.97
N ALA A 96 -10.90 12.55 -17.45
CA ALA A 96 -9.60 12.04 -17.01
C ALA A 96 -9.41 12.19 -15.48
N HIS A 97 -9.87 13.31 -14.90
CA HIS A 97 -9.82 13.50 -13.44
C HIS A 97 -10.75 12.52 -12.71
N ARG A 98 -11.98 12.29 -13.21
CA ARG A 98 -12.87 11.28 -12.62
C ARG A 98 -12.28 9.88 -12.66
N GLN A 99 -11.67 9.50 -13.79
CA GLN A 99 -10.98 8.20 -13.92
C GLN A 99 -9.77 8.09 -13.00
N CYS A 100 -8.96 9.12 -12.89
CA CYS A 100 -7.83 9.14 -11.97
C CYS A 100 -8.29 8.90 -10.52
N ARG A 101 -9.31 9.61 -10.06
CA ARG A 101 -9.89 9.41 -8.72
C ARG A 101 -10.50 8.02 -8.57
N PHE A 102 -11.22 7.52 -9.57
CA PHE A 102 -11.77 6.17 -9.54
C PHE A 102 -10.67 5.14 -9.30
N TRP A 103 -9.60 5.17 -10.08
CA TRP A 103 -8.51 4.20 -9.94
C TRP A 103 -7.72 4.34 -8.64
N MET A 104 -7.55 5.56 -8.13
CA MET A 104 -6.95 5.79 -6.82
C MET A 104 -7.76 5.11 -5.70
N HIS A 105 -9.06 5.33 -5.67
CA HIS A 105 -9.94 4.72 -4.67
C HIS A 105 -10.12 3.21 -4.89
N TYR A 106 -10.23 2.77 -6.15
CA TYR A 106 -10.35 1.35 -6.48
C TYR A 106 -9.12 0.55 -6.02
N ALA A 107 -7.93 1.07 -6.26
CA ALA A 107 -6.68 0.40 -5.90
C ALA A 107 -6.60 0.06 -4.40
N GLU A 108 -6.99 1.00 -3.53
CA GLU A 108 -6.90 0.82 -2.08
C GLU A 108 -8.19 0.28 -1.46
N GLY A 109 -9.34 0.74 -1.91
CA GLY A 109 -10.64 0.37 -1.32
C GLY A 109 -11.19 -0.97 -1.81
N SER A 110 -10.89 -1.37 -3.03
CA SER A 110 -11.41 -2.61 -3.63
C SER A 110 -10.30 -3.61 -3.93
N LEU A 111 -9.40 -3.30 -4.86
CA LEU A 111 -8.42 -4.25 -5.36
C LEU A 111 -7.54 -4.83 -4.25
N MET A 112 -6.97 -3.98 -3.40
CA MET A 112 -6.05 -4.44 -2.35
C MET A 112 -6.74 -5.28 -1.29
N ASN A 113 -7.99 -4.98 -0.95
CA ASN A 113 -8.75 -5.79 0.00
C ASN A 113 -8.95 -7.23 -0.52
N TRP A 114 -9.33 -7.37 -1.79
CA TRP A 114 -9.46 -8.67 -2.44
C TRP A 114 -8.14 -9.42 -2.53
N MET A 115 -7.06 -8.73 -2.90
CA MET A 115 -5.73 -9.35 -2.97
C MET A 115 -5.23 -9.83 -1.62
N VAL A 116 -5.44 -9.04 -0.55
CA VAL A 116 -5.07 -9.43 0.81
C VAL A 116 -5.91 -10.62 1.28
N MET A 117 -7.23 -10.62 1.04
CA MET A 117 -8.08 -11.76 1.36
C MET A 117 -7.64 -13.02 0.60
N LYS A 118 -7.35 -12.90 -0.69
CA LYS A 118 -6.83 -14.02 -1.48
C LYS A 118 -5.54 -14.58 -0.88
N LEU A 119 -4.58 -13.72 -0.55
CA LEU A 119 -3.34 -14.11 0.09
C LEU A 119 -3.57 -14.84 1.42
N VAL A 120 -4.47 -14.33 2.26
CA VAL A 120 -4.81 -14.96 3.55
C VAL A 120 -5.37 -16.36 3.33
N PHE A 121 -6.35 -16.53 2.46
CA PHE A 121 -6.96 -17.85 2.18
C PHE A 121 -5.99 -18.82 1.49
N MET A 122 -5.05 -18.34 0.70
CA MET A 122 -3.98 -19.17 0.14
C MET A 122 -2.98 -19.62 1.21
N THR A 123 -2.76 -18.79 2.23
CA THR A 123 -1.74 -19.04 3.26
C THR A 123 -2.25 -19.92 4.40
N ILE A 124 -3.54 -19.82 4.78
CA ILE A 124 -4.12 -20.60 5.90
C ILE A 124 -3.83 -22.11 5.78
N PRO A 125 -4.06 -22.78 4.63
CA PRO A 125 -3.83 -24.23 4.53
C PRO A 125 -2.35 -24.64 4.60
N THR A 126 -1.43 -23.67 4.49
CA THR A 126 0.03 -23.93 4.56
C THR A 126 0.56 -23.85 5.99
N GLN A 127 -0.23 -23.30 6.92
CA GLN A 127 0.17 -23.16 8.33
C GLN A 127 0.28 -24.53 9.04
N PRO A 128 1.09 -24.62 10.08
CA PRO A 128 1.12 -25.80 10.93
C PRO A 128 -0.25 -26.08 11.55
N MET A 129 -0.82 -27.25 11.25
CA MET A 129 -2.09 -27.70 11.80
C MET A 129 -2.18 -29.23 11.82
N PRO A 130 -3.04 -29.81 12.66
CA PRO A 130 -3.27 -31.26 12.68
C PRO A 130 -3.62 -31.79 11.29
N PHE A 131 -3.11 -32.98 10.95
CA PHE A 131 -3.23 -33.55 9.60
C PHE A 131 -4.67 -33.70 9.13
N PHE A 132 -5.62 -33.99 10.03
CA PHE A 132 -7.04 -34.16 9.73
C PHE A 132 -7.77 -32.83 9.51
N VAL A 133 -7.24 -31.69 9.99
CA VAL A 133 -7.81 -30.35 9.79
C VAL A 133 -7.41 -29.78 8.42
N LYS A 134 -6.25 -30.15 7.94
CA LYS A 134 -5.67 -29.59 6.71
C LYS A 134 -6.55 -29.74 5.45
N PRO A 135 -7.17 -30.91 5.18
CA PRO A 135 -8.08 -31.05 4.02
C PRO A 135 -9.33 -30.19 4.16
N ILE A 136 -9.90 -30.09 5.37
CA ILE A 136 -11.07 -29.26 5.64
C ILE A 136 -10.75 -27.78 5.41
N ALA A 137 -9.64 -27.31 5.95
CA ALA A 137 -9.16 -25.94 5.75
C ALA A 137 -8.99 -25.62 4.26
N ARG A 138 -8.41 -26.54 3.47
CA ARG A 138 -8.25 -26.36 2.01
C ARG A 138 -9.60 -26.19 1.32
N ILE A 139 -10.56 -27.06 1.60
CA ILE A 139 -11.89 -27.02 0.96
C ILE A 139 -12.58 -25.70 1.28
N ILE A 140 -12.61 -25.30 2.56
CA ILE A 140 -13.25 -24.06 2.99
C ILE A 140 -12.56 -22.84 2.34
N CYS A 141 -11.24 -22.76 2.40
CA CYS A 141 -10.49 -21.65 1.82
C CYS A 141 -10.71 -21.56 0.30
N GLN A 142 -10.75 -22.69 -0.39
CA GLN A 142 -10.98 -22.73 -1.82
C GLN A 142 -12.40 -22.32 -2.20
N GLN A 143 -13.42 -22.74 -1.42
CA GLN A 143 -14.80 -22.29 -1.63
C GLN A 143 -14.95 -20.78 -1.41
N VAL A 144 -14.31 -20.23 -0.40
CA VAL A 144 -14.32 -18.77 -0.16
C VAL A 144 -13.63 -18.03 -1.28
N GLN A 145 -12.46 -18.50 -1.74
CA GLN A 145 -11.77 -17.90 -2.88
C GLN A 145 -12.66 -17.88 -4.13
N ASN A 146 -13.23 -19.02 -4.50
CA ASN A 146 -14.05 -19.14 -5.71
C ASN A 146 -15.34 -18.30 -5.65
N LYS A 147 -15.93 -18.13 -4.47
CA LYS A 147 -17.21 -17.40 -4.32
C LYS A 147 -17.05 -15.90 -4.13
N LEU A 148 -16.02 -15.48 -3.41
CA LEU A 148 -15.87 -14.09 -2.97
C LEU A 148 -14.72 -13.36 -3.62
N VAL A 149 -13.63 -14.06 -3.98
CA VAL A 149 -12.41 -13.41 -4.47
C VAL A 149 -12.28 -13.49 -5.99
N ASP A 150 -12.57 -14.64 -6.56
CA ASP A 150 -12.53 -14.91 -8.00
C ASP A 150 -13.92 -15.36 -8.49
N PRO A 151 -14.98 -14.54 -8.37
CA PRO A 151 -16.28 -14.88 -8.96
C PRO A 151 -16.12 -14.91 -10.48
N ASN A 152 -16.52 -16.04 -11.09
CA ASN A 152 -16.58 -16.19 -12.55
C ASN A 152 -17.54 -15.19 -13.18
#